data_28627c42c095d4368865f8760bc0640e
#
_entry.id   28627c42c095d4368865f8760bc0640e
#
_cell.length_a   1.000
_cell.length_b   1.000
_cell.length_c   1.000
_cell.angle_alpha   90.00
_cell.angle_beta   90.00
_cell.angle_gamma   90.00
#
_symmetry.space_group_name_H-M   'P 1'
#
loop_
_entity.id
_entity.type
_entity.pdbx_description
1 polymer ?
#
loop_
_entity_poly.entity_id
_entity_poly.type
_entity_poly.pdbx_seq_one_letter_code
_entity_poly.pdbx_strand_id
1 'polypeptide(L)'
;MTEPPAPPAPRLPVVGWLGGWPISIVSLALGLAALLVFRRGLPHVGWIVGYLLLLWLLFVLITELRAPLLERGQRLVLTAADYTIQTLYHNLLLFVLPAYYAAATLDSPNVVFPAAVAAGALVTAIDPLYRRLVHPRPWLNHALLGFSIFAALNVALPLVGVRPILALEGGAVLSALALAPAFHRGGSAGWLRAHARALGAAVLAIGLVWAGRILVPPAPLFLARAVVARTVTEMQPVEPVEGGVLTAADVVEWGELAAYTAVYAPAGVRQAIGHVWWRDRERVAYVALPTPVQGGRRQGFRTYSRYTDLKPPIAGQYRVDVITASGQLIGRLRFTVTP
;
A
#
# COMPACT_ATOMS: atom_id res chain seq x y z
N MET A 1 -28.82 -27.79 57.04
CA MET A 1 -29.54 -27.67 55.73
C MET A 1 -28.66 -26.89 54.82
N THR A 2 -27.99 -27.58 53.93
CA THR A 2 -27.11 -26.98 52.91
C THR A 2 -27.95 -26.73 51.66
N GLU A 3 -28.02 -25.50 51.24
CA GLU A 3 -28.71 -25.07 50.03
C GLU A 3 -28.14 -25.76 48.79
N PRO A 4 -28.95 -26.31 47.87
CA PRO A 4 -28.45 -26.97 46.66
C PRO A 4 -27.78 -25.95 45.75
N PRO A 5 -26.72 -26.35 45.02
CA PRO A 5 -26.01 -25.46 44.09
C PRO A 5 -26.94 -25.03 42.94
N ALA A 6 -26.89 -23.73 42.61
CA ALA A 6 -27.64 -23.13 41.50
C ALA A 6 -27.38 -23.84 40.20
N PRO A 7 -28.39 -24.08 39.35
CA PRO A 7 -28.20 -24.74 38.06
C PRO A 7 -27.30 -23.90 37.14
N PRO A 8 -26.43 -24.55 36.30
CA PRO A 8 -25.58 -23.84 35.38
C PRO A 8 -26.42 -23.10 34.33
N ALA A 9 -26.10 -21.83 34.11
CA ALA A 9 -26.78 -21.00 33.14
C ALA A 9 -26.73 -21.67 31.75
N PRO A 10 -27.82 -21.63 30.98
CA PRO A 10 -27.88 -22.27 29.67
C PRO A 10 -26.84 -21.67 28.73
N ARG A 11 -25.88 -22.47 28.31
CA ARG A 11 -24.94 -22.15 27.25
C ARG A 11 -25.73 -22.19 25.95
N LEU A 12 -25.95 -21.02 25.35
CA LEU A 12 -26.47 -20.88 23.99
C LEU A 12 -25.28 -20.96 22.98
N PRO A 13 -24.94 -22.13 22.43
CA PRO A 13 -23.71 -22.27 21.64
C PRO A 13 -23.81 -21.83 20.18
N VAL A 14 -25.00 -21.55 19.65
CA VAL A 14 -25.21 -21.36 18.21
C VAL A 14 -25.54 -19.90 17.83
N VAL A 15 -26.19 -19.15 18.70
CA VAL A 15 -26.63 -17.76 18.39
C VAL A 15 -25.44 -16.78 18.34
N GLY A 16 -24.36 -17.04 19.05
CA GLY A 16 -23.17 -16.19 19.03
C GLY A 16 -22.35 -16.27 17.73
N TRP A 17 -22.42 -17.39 17.01
CA TRP A 17 -21.67 -17.58 15.78
C TRP A 17 -22.36 -16.95 14.54
N LEU A 18 -23.67 -16.96 14.53
CA LEU A 18 -24.48 -16.36 13.46
C LEU A 18 -24.69 -14.84 13.63
N GLY A 19 -24.54 -14.29 14.85
CA GLY A 19 -24.80 -12.87 15.15
C GLY A 19 -23.75 -11.90 14.57
N GLY A 20 -22.51 -12.32 14.32
CA GLY A 20 -21.46 -11.48 13.75
C GLY A 20 -21.43 -11.43 12.22
N TRP A 21 -21.90 -12.48 11.54
CA TRP A 21 -21.86 -12.60 10.09
C TRP A 21 -22.63 -11.52 9.32
N PRO A 22 -23.87 -11.13 9.69
CA PRO A 22 -24.61 -10.11 8.96
C PRO A 22 -23.92 -8.76 8.96
N ILE A 23 -23.28 -8.39 10.07
CA ILE A 23 -22.56 -7.11 10.21
C ILE A 23 -21.28 -7.13 9.41
N SER A 24 -20.52 -8.24 9.44
CA SER A 24 -19.33 -8.43 8.62
C SER A 24 -19.64 -8.38 7.13
N ILE A 25 -20.76 -8.97 6.70
CA ILE A 25 -21.22 -8.93 5.29
C ILE A 25 -21.56 -7.49 4.89
N VAL A 26 -22.28 -6.74 5.73
CA VAL A 26 -22.63 -5.34 5.46
C VAL A 26 -21.36 -4.48 5.41
N SER A 27 -20.43 -4.65 6.34
CA SER A 27 -19.14 -3.94 6.36
C SER A 27 -18.32 -4.25 5.11
N LEU A 28 -18.23 -5.51 4.71
CA LEU A 28 -17.56 -5.94 3.49
C LEU A 28 -18.25 -5.37 2.24
N ALA A 29 -19.57 -5.41 2.19
CA ALA A 29 -20.36 -4.87 1.07
C ALA A 29 -20.16 -3.36 0.94
N LEU A 30 -20.16 -2.61 2.04
CA LEU A 30 -19.86 -1.17 2.05
C LEU A 30 -18.42 -0.89 1.58
N GLY A 31 -17.45 -1.68 2.03
CA GLY A 31 -16.06 -1.56 1.58
C GLY A 31 -15.91 -1.87 0.08
N LEU A 32 -16.58 -2.92 -0.43
CA LEU A 32 -16.62 -3.24 -1.86
C LEU A 32 -17.38 -2.19 -2.67
N ALA A 33 -18.47 -1.63 -2.14
CA ALA A 33 -19.17 -0.52 -2.76
C ALA A 33 -18.28 0.72 -2.86
N ALA A 34 -17.51 1.04 -1.81
CA ALA A 34 -16.50 2.08 -1.87
C ALA A 34 -15.45 1.81 -2.96
N LEU A 35 -14.94 0.57 -3.09
CA LEU A 35 -14.05 0.17 -4.18
C LEU A 35 -14.67 0.41 -5.56
N LEU A 36 -15.95 0.09 -5.74
CA LEU A 36 -16.67 0.27 -7.02
C LEU A 36 -16.92 1.74 -7.35
N VAL A 37 -17.23 2.55 -6.35
CA VAL A 37 -17.39 4.01 -6.50
C VAL A 37 -16.05 4.66 -6.85
N PHE A 38 -14.96 4.21 -6.25
CA PHE A 38 -13.61 4.73 -6.52
C PHE A 38 -12.96 4.17 -7.79
N ARG A 39 -13.55 3.20 -8.47
CA ARG A 39 -13.10 2.75 -9.82
C ARG A 39 -13.00 3.91 -10.82
N ARG A 40 -13.63 5.05 -10.56
CA ARG A 40 -13.63 6.24 -11.43
C ARG A 40 -12.59 7.30 -11.09
N GLY A 41 -11.75 7.09 -10.05
CA GLY A 41 -10.72 8.05 -9.65
C GLY A 41 -9.93 7.59 -8.43
N LEU A 42 -8.81 8.29 -8.15
CA LEU A 42 -8.06 8.08 -6.91
C LEU A 42 -8.88 8.56 -5.70
N PRO A 43 -8.69 7.93 -4.53
CA PRO A 43 -9.39 8.33 -3.33
C PRO A 43 -9.13 9.80 -2.98
N HIS A 44 -10.16 10.51 -2.55
CA HIS A 44 -10.00 11.89 -2.07
C HIS A 44 -9.20 11.89 -0.76
N VAL A 45 -8.12 12.66 -0.71
CA VAL A 45 -7.24 12.79 0.46
C VAL A 45 -8.01 13.10 1.73
N GLY A 46 -9.03 13.97 1.64
CA GLY A 46 -9.86 14.34 2.79
C GLY A 46 -10.50 13.14 3.49
N TRP A 47 -10.96 12.14 2.75
CA TRP A 47 -11.51 10.92 3.35
C TRP A 47 -10.43 10.09 4.04
N ILE A 48 -9.26 9.92 3.43
CA ILE A 48 -8.14 9.20 4.06
C ILE A 48 -7.76 9.89 5.37
N VAL A 49 -7.58 11.19 5.34
CA VAL A 49 -7.22 11.98 6.53
C VAL A 49 -8.32 11.88 7.60
N GLY A 50 -9.60 12.01 7.21
CA GLY A 50 -10.73 11.87 8.14
C GLY A 50 -10.75 10.52 8.84
N TYR A 51 -10.61 9.40 8.09
CA TYR A 51 -10.53 8.05 8.66
C TYR A 51 -9.30 7.87 9.56
N LEU A 52 -8.14 8.39 9.16
CA LEU A 52 -6.91 8.32 9.98
C LEU A 52 -7.06 9.05 11.31
N LEU A 53 -7.58 10.27 11.28
CA LEU A 53 -7.78 11.08 12.49
C LEU A 53 -8.80 10.43 13.42
N LEU A 54 -9.91 9.93 12.88
CA LEU A 54 -10.93 9.25 13.66
C LEU A 54 -10.39 7.95 14.28
N LEU A 55 -9.69 7.14 13.51
CA LEU A 55 -9.08 5.91 13.97
C LEU A 55 -8.07 6.18 15.10
N TRP A 56 -7.19 7.15 14.90
CA TRP A 56 -6.18 7.51 15.90
C TRP A 56 -6.82 8.08 17.17
N LEU A 57 -7.80 8.98 17.02
CA LEU A 57 -8.50 9.58 18.15
C LEU A 57 -9.22 8.50 19.00
N LEU A 58 -9.93 7.59 18.36
CA LEU A 58 -10.60 6.48 19.05
C LEU A 58 -9.60 5.55 19.72
N PHE A 59 -8.48 5.26 19.05
CA PHE A 59 -7.42 4.46 19.66
C PHE A 59 -6.86 5.10 20.93
N VAL A 60 -6.54 6.40 20.90
CA VAL A 60 -6.05 7.14 22.07
C VAL A 60 -7.11 7.13 23.17
N LEU A 61 -8.33 7.49 22.82
CA LEU A 61 -9.44 7.59 23.79
C LEU A 61 -9.70 6.25 24.48
N ILE A 62 -9.75 5.15 23.75
CA ILE A 62 -9.97 3.81 24.32
C ILE A 62 -8.76 3.36 25.14
N THR A 63 -7.54 3.67 24.71
CA THR A 63 -6.34 3.34 25.49
C THR A 63 -6.36 4.00 26.87
N GLU A 64 -6.77 5.26 26.96
CA GLU A 64 -6.83 6.03 28.21
C GLU A 64 -8.08 5.68 29.05
N LEU A 65 -9.24 5.46 28.43
CA LEU A 65 -10.49 5.26 29.13
C LEU A 65 -10.82 3.80 29.45
N ARG A 66 -10.06 2.84 28.95
CA ARG A 66 -10.37 1.40 29.12
C ARG A 66 -10.49 0.99 30.58
N ALA A 67 -9.53 1.37 31.44
CA ALA A 67 -9.55 1.04 32.86
C ALA A 67 -10.74 1.67 33.59
N PRO A 68 -10.98 3.02 33.53
CA PRO A 68 -12.14 3.62 34.20
C PRO A 68 -13.50 3.15 33.66
N LEU A 69 -13.59 2.79 32.34
CA LEU A 69 -14.84 2.23 31.82
C LEU A 69 -15.11 0.81 32.30
N LEU A 70 -14.07 -0.02 32.48
CA LEU A 70 -14.20 -1.35 33.08
C LEU A 70 -14.62 -1.28 34.55
N GLU A 71 -14.01 -0.38 35.33
CA GLU A 71 -14.35 -0.14 36.72
C GLU A 71 -15.82 0.30 36.90
N ARG A 72 -16.34 1.09 35.96
CA ARG A 72 -17.75 1.53 35.93
C ARG A 72 -18.70 0.50 35.32
N GLY A 73 -18.23 -0.68 34.96
CA GLY A 73 -19.06 -1.75 34.37
C GLY A 73 -19.56 -1.46 32.94
N GLN A 74 -19.02 -0.45 32.26
CA GLN A 74 -19.48 -0.01 30.93
C GLN A 74 -18.91 -0.88 29.79
N ARG A 75 -19.09 -2.19 29.89
CA ARG A 75 -18.60 -3.18 28.92
C ARG A 75 -19.16 -2.98 27.51
N LEU A 76 -20.42 -2.51 27.40
CA LEU A 76 -21.08 -2.26 26.14
C LEU A 76 -20.36 -1.14 25.35
N VAL A 77 -19.95 -0.06 26.04
CA VAL A 77 -19.22 1.05 25.42
C VAL A 77 -17.89 0.57 24.87
N LEU A 78 -17.16 -0.24 25.63
CA LEU A 78 -15.87 -0.81 25.18
C LEU A 78 -16.06 -1.73 23.97
N THR A 79 -17.08 -2.59 23.98
CA THR A 79 -17.38 -3.47 22.86
C THR A 79 -17.73 -2.68 21.59
N ALA A 80 -18.55 -1.62 21.74
CA ALA A 80 -18.90 -0.75 20.61
C ALA A 80 -17.67 -0.01 20.06
N ALA A 81 -16.78 0.47 20.92
CA ALA A 81 -15.57 1.14 20.51
C ALA A 81 -14.56 0.20 19.83
N ASP A 82 -14.34 -1.00 20.37
CA ASP A 82 -13.49 -2.03 19.75
C ASP A 82 -14.03 -2.40 18.35
N TYR A 83 -15.35 -2.51 18.20
CA TYR A 83 -16.00 -2.77 16.91
C TYR A 83 -15.85 -1.60 15.93
N THR A 84 -15.99 -0.37 16.40
CA THR A 84 -15.80 0.82 15.56
C THR A 84 -14.36 0.90 15.06
N ILE A 85 -13.37 0.66 15.91
CA ILE A 85 -11.95 0.61 15.54
C ILE A 85 -11.70 -0.46 14.47
N GLN A 86 -12.26 -1.66 14.66
CA GLN A 86 -12.17 -2.74 13.66
C GLN A 86 -12.74 -2.33 12.31
N THR A 87 -13.92 -1.69 12.30
CA THR A 87 -14.57 -1.18 11.09
C THR A 87 -13.74 -0.10 10.40
N LEU A 88 -13.09 0.77 11.18
CA LEU A 88 -12.21 1.81 10.63
C LEU A 88 -10.96 1.21 9.97
N TYR A 89 -10.33 0.18 10.56
CA TYR A 89 -9.22 -0.54 9.92
C TYR A 89 -9.64 -1.10 8.58
N HIS A 90 -10.75 -1.83 8.56
CA HIS A 90 -11.27 -2.45 7.36
C HIS A 90 -11.52 -1.43 6.24
N ASN A 91 -12.29 -0.39 6.55
CA ASN A 91 -12.62 0.65 5.56
C ASN A 91 -11.38 1.39 5.07
N LEU A 92 -10.44 1.73 5.95
CA LEU A 92 -9.22 2.43 5.58
C LEU A 92 -8.34 1.58 4.65
N LEU A 93 -8.12 0.30 4.98
CA LEU A 93 -7.30 -0.60 4.16
C LEU A 93 -7.94 -0.87 2.80
N LEU A 94 -9.27 -1.10 2.74
CA LEU A 94 -9.98 -1.24 1.47
C LEU A 94 -9.95 0.04 0.63
N PHE A 95 -10.00 1.20 1.28
CA PHE A 95 -10.00 2.49 0.61
C PHE A 95 -8.67 2.78 -0.12
N VAL A 96 -7.54 2.37 0.46
CA VAL A 96 -6.22 2.58 -0.16
C VAL A 96 -5.79 1.45 -1.11
N LEU A 97 -6.43 0.29 -1.03
CA LEU A 97 -6.08 -0.90 -1.82
C LEU A 97 -6.08 -0.65 -3.34
N PRO A 98 -7.04 0.08 -3.96
CA PRO A 98 -7.02 0.36 -5.39
C PRO A 98 -5.79 1.12 -5.87
N ALA A 99 -5.29 2.07 -5.05
CA ALA A 99 -4.08 2.83 -5.37
C ALA A 99 -2.84 1.93 -5.38
N TYR A 100 -2.75 1.00 -4.43
CA TYR A 100 -1.68 0.00 -4.41
C TYR A 100 -1.79 -1.00 -5.55
N TYR A 101 -3.01 -1.47 -5.85
CA TYR A 101 -3.23 -2.40 -6.96
C TYR A 101 -2.82 -1.77 -8.31
N ALA A 102 -3.16 -0.51 -8.54
CA ALA A 102 -2.77 0.21 -9.76
C ALA A 102 -1.24 0.39 -9.88
N ALA A 103 -0.54 0.56 -8.75
CA ALA A 103 0.91 0.76 -8.70
C ALA A 103 1.71 -0.54 -8.58
N ALA A 104 1.05 -1.69 -8.39
CA ALA A 104 1.70 -2.99 -8.25
C ALA A 104 1.98 -3.63 -9.60
N THR A 105 3.07 -4.38 -9.66
CA THR A 105 3.41 -5.24 -10.79
C THR A 105 3.37 -6.68 -10.31
N LEU A 106 2.39 -7.46 -10.79
CA LEU A 106 2.05 -8.78 -10.24
C LEU A 106 3.20 -9.80 -10.24
N ASP A 107 4.13 -9.66 -11.16
CA ASP A 107 5.30 -10.53 -11.30
C ASP A 107 6.58 -9.93 -10.68
N SER A 108 6.41 -9.02 -9.72
CA SER A 108 7.52 -8.39 -9.01
C SER A 108 7.31 -8.46 -7.48
N PRO A 109 8.39 -8.31 -6.69
CA PRO A 109 8.29 -8.32 -5.23
C PRO A 109 7.36 -7.25 -4.65
N ASN A 110 7.05 -6.18 -5.41
CA ASN A 110 6.19 -5.11 -4.91
C ASN A 110 4.70 -5.50 -4.78
N VAL A 111 4.31 -6.69 -5.24
CA VAL A 111 2.98 -7.27 -4.99
C VAL A 111 2.77 -7.66 -3.52
N VAL A 112 3.86 -7.91 -2.77
CA VAL A 112 3.79 -8.35 -1.38
C VAL A 112 3.06 -7.34 -0.49
N PHE A 113 3.32 -6.06 -0.67
CA PHE A 113 2.70 -5.03 0.16
C PHE A 113 1.18 -4.90 -0.08
N PRO A 114 0.67 -4.74 -1.32
CA PRO A 114 -0.78 -4.75 -1.56
C PRO A 114 -1.45 -6.07 -1.15
N ALA A 115 -0.77 -7.20 -1.24
CA ALA A 115 -1.26 -8.47 -0.70
C ALA A 115 -1.40 -8.41 0.83
N ALA A 116 -0.44 -7.80 1.54
CA ALA A 116 -0.53 -7.57 2.98
C ALA A 116 -1.67 -6.61 3.35
N VAL A 117 -1.88 -5.54 2.56
CA VAL A 117 -3.02 -4.61 2.74
C VAL A 117 -4.35 -5.35 2.56
N ALA A 118 -4.48 -6.16 1.52
CA ALA A 118 -5.67 -6.98 1.27
C ALA A 118 -5.91 -8.01 2.40
N ALA A 119 -4.85 -8.68 2.87
CA ALA A 119 -4.93 -9.61 3.99
C ALA A 119 -5.37 -8.90 5.29
N GLY A 120 -4.81 -7.72 5.59
CA GLY A 120 -5.24 -6.90 6.72
C GLY A 120 -6.70 -6.49 6.63
N ALA A 121 -7.16 -6.05 5.45
CA ALA A 121 -8.56 -5.72 5.20
C ALA A 121 -9.46 -6.95 5.41
N LEU A 122 -9.06 -8.12 4.91
CA LEU A 122 -9.82 -9.36 5.06
C LEU A 122 -9.92 -9.80 6.53
N VAL A 123 -8.80 -9.78 7.26
CA VAL A 123 -8.77 -10.13 8.68
C VAL A 123 -9.69 -9.21 9.50
N THR A 124 -9.70 -7.92 9.19
CA THR A 124 -10.56 -6.94 9.89
C THR A 124 -12.01 -6.99 9.45
N ALA A 125 -12.32 -7.47 8.24
CA ALA A 125 -13.69 -7.64 7.75
C ALA A 125 -14.39 -8.85 8.37
N ILE A 126 -13.65 -9.90 8.69
CA ILE A 126 -14.20 -11.17 9.18
C ILE A 126 -14.13 -11.21 10.71
N ASP A 127 -15.22 -10.89 11.39
CA ASP A 127 -15.29 -10.84 12.85
C ASP A 127 -14.72 -12.08 13.57
N PRO A 128 -15.05 -13.32 13.19
CA PRO A 128 -14.48 -14.49 13.83
C PRO A 128 -12.95 -14.55 13.71
N LEU A 129 -12.42 -14.12 12.57
CA LEU A 129 -10.99 -14.10 12.32
C LEU A 129 -10.28 -13.02 13.13
N TYR A 130 -10.85 -11.80 13.16
CA TYR A 130 -10.33 -10.69 13.96
C TYR A 130 -10.31 -11.04 15.45
N ARG A 131 -11.41 -11.57 15.99
CA ARG A 131 -11.54 -11.97 17.40
C ARG A 131 -10.59 -13.10 17.78
N ARG A 132 -10.29 -14.03 16.86
CA ARG A 132 -9.37 -15.14 17.11
C ARG A 132 -7.91 -14.75 16.99
N LEU A 133 -7.56 -13.90 16.03
CA LEU A 133 -6.17 -13.54 15.72
C LEU A 133 -5.72 -12.25 16.41
N VAL A 134 -6.46 -11.17 16.25
CA VAL A 134 -6.04 -9.82 16.64
C VAL A 134 -6.42 -9.50 18.09
N HIS A 135 -7.69 -9.69 18.44
CA HIS A 135 -8.22 -9.28 19.73
C HIS A 135 -7.46 -9.85 20.95
N PRO A 136 -7.04 -11.13 20.98
CA PRO A 136 -6.30 -11.68 22.14
C PRO A 136 -4.83 -11.24 22.18
N ARG A 137 -4.33 -10.54 21.16
CA ARG A 137 -2.91 -10.15 21.04
C ARG A 137 -2.75 -8.64 20.90
N PRO A 138 -2.56 -7.90 22.01
CA PRO A 138 -2.44 -6.44 21.97
C PRO A 138 -1.35 -5.94 21.01
N TRP A 139 -0.22 -6.65 20.93
CA TRP A 139 0.88 -6.30 20.03
C TRP A 139 0.45 -6.36 18.55
N LEU A 140 -0.41 -7.32 18.19
CA LEU A 140 -0.89 -7.44 16.79
C LEU A 140 -1.90 -6.33 16.46
N ASN A 141 -2.72 -5.91 17.42
CA ASN A 141 -3.60 -4.76 17.26
C ASN A 141 -2.78 -3.46 17.07
N HIS A 142 -1.70 -3.26 17.84
CA HIS A 142 -0.79 -2.13 17.65
C HIS A 142 -0.06 -2.19 16.30
N ALA A 143 0.41 -3.38 15.89
CA ALA A 143 1.01 -3.58 14.58
C ALA A 143 0.04 -3.27 13.45
N LEU A 144 -1.22 -3.71 13.56
CA LEU A 144 -2.27 -3.41 12.59
C LEU A 144 -2.58 -1.91 12.52
N LEU A 145 -2.60 -1.21 13.67
CA LEU A 145 -2.75 0.24 13.70
C LEU A 145 -1.62 0.94 12.95
N GLY A 146 -0.36 0.64 13.33
CA GLY A 146 0.81 1.21 12.68
C GLY A 146 0.84 0.92 11.17
N PHE A 147 0.54 -0.33 10.78
CA PHE A 147 0.45 -0.75 9.39
C PHE A 147 -0.64 0.01 8.61
N SER A 148 -1.84 0.18 9.21
CA SER A 148 -2.94 0.89 8.56
C SER A 148 -2.64 2.37 8.36
N ILE A 149 -2.02 3.02 9.37
CA ILE A 149 -1.57 4.42 9.28
C ILE A 149 -0.49 4.55 8.20
N PHE A 150 0.51 3.67 8.21
CA PHE A 150 1.58 3.65 7.21
C PHE A 150 1.03 3.48 5.79
N ALA A 151 0.17 2.48 5.58
CA ALA A 151 -0.43 2.24 4.27
C ALA A 151 -1.25 3.43 3.79
N ALA A 152 -2.04 4.06 4.66
CA ALA A 152 -2.84 5.20 4.30
C ALA A 152 -2.01 6.46 4.00
N LEU A 153 -1.00 6.77 4.81
CA LEU A 153 -0.12 7.91 4.60
C LEU A 153 0.72 7.78 3.34
N ASN A 154 1.17 6.57 3.01
CA ASN A 154 1.93 6.32 1.79
C ASN A 154 1.11 6.52 0.49
N VAL A 155 -0.22 6.54 0.58
CA VAL A 155 -1.12 6.96 -0.51
C VAL A 155 -1.48 8.45 -0.37
N ALA A 156 -1.83 8.91 0.83
CA ALA A 156 -2.34 10.26 1.05
C ALA A 156 -1.29 11.35 0.80
N LEU A 157 -0.05 11.14 1.26
CA LEU A 157 1.01 12.14 1.12
C LEU A 157 1.36 12.44 -0.34
N PRO A 158 1.52 11.44 -1.24
CA PRO A 158 1.69 11.74 -2.66
C PRO A 158 0.49 12.44 -3.32
N LEU A 159 -0.74 12.20 -2.85
CA LEU A 159 -1.91 12.91 -3.37
C LEU A 159 -1.88 14.42 -3.07
N VAL A 160 -1.12 14.85 -2.06
CA VAL A 160 -0.86 16.27 -1.78
C VAL A 160 0.50 16.76 -2.28
N GLY A 161 1.15 16.01 -3.17
CA GLY A 161 2.37 16.42 -3.87
C GLY A 161 3.68 15.99 -3.20
N VAL A 162 3.64 15.22 -2.11
CA VAL A 162 4.85 14.68 -1.46
C VAL A 162 5.47 13.59 -2.33
N ARG A 163 6.79 13.58 -2.48
CA ARG A 163 7.50 12.54 -3.24
C ARG A 163 7.32 11.17 -2.56
N PRO A 164 7.19 10.06 -3.34
CA PRO A 164 6.97 8.71 -2.79
C PRO A 164 7.95 8.28 -1.71
N ILE A 165 9.25 8.56 -1.87
CA ILE A 165 10.24 8.20 -0.84
C ILE A 165 10.01 8.95 0.48
N LEU A 166 9.68 10.25 0.42
CA LEU A 166 9.37 11.02 1.62
C LEU A 166 8.03 10.60 2.26
N ALA A 167 7.07 10.16 1.44
CA ALA A 167 5.81 9.60 1.93
C ALA A 167 6.06 8.28 2.66
N LEU A 168 6.97 7.45 2.13
CA LEU A 168 7.37 6.20 2.73
C LEU A 168 8.05 6.41 4.10
N GLU A 169 9.05 7.31 4.16
CA GLU A 169 9.79 7.66 5.38
C GLU A 169 8.88 8.37 6.41
N GLY A 170 8.16 9.41 5.97
CA GLY A 170 7.25 10.16 6.81
C GLY A 170 6.10 9.29 7.33
N GLY A 171 5.55 8.41 6.48
CA GLY A 171 4.55 7.42 6.86
C GLY A 171 5.06 6.48 7.95
N ALA A 172 6.30 5.99 7.85
CA ALA A 172 6.93 5.13 8.85
C ALA A 172 7.09 5.85 10.20
N VAL A 173 7.62 7.08 10.17
CA VAL A 173 7.80 7.91 11.38
C VAL A 173 6.45 8.20 12.05
N LEU A 174 5.49 8.71 11.30
CA LEU A 174 4.18 9.08 11.84
C LEU A 174 3.42 7.87 12.38
N SER A 175 3.53 6.70 11.72
CA SER A 175 2.94 5.46 12.21
C SER A 175 3.54 5.02 13.55
N ALA A 176 4.85 5.10 13.69
CA ALA A 176 5.53 4.77 14.94
C ALA A 176 5.20 5.75 16.07
N LEU A 177 5.15 7.06 15.78
CA LEU A 177 4.77 8.09 16.76
C LEU A 177 3.30 7.97 17.17
N ALA A 178 2.41 7.58 16.27
CA ALA A 178 1.00 7.33 16.58
C ALA A 178 0.79 6.20 17.60
N LEU A 179 1.79 5.32 17.79
CA LEU A 179 1.76 4.27 18.80
C LEU A 179 2.22 4.74 20.20
N ALA A 180 2.62 6.01 20.39
CA ALA A 180 3.07 6.51 21.69
C ALA A 180 2.08 6.24 22.84
N PRO A 181 0.75 6.39 22.69
CA PRO A 181 -0.21 6.04 23.74
C PRO A 181 -0.13 4.58 24.17
N ALA A 182 0.15 3.66 23.23
CA ALA A 182 0.30 2.23 23.55
C ALA A 182 1.52 1.94 24.45
N PHE A 183 2.51 2.81 24.46
CA PHE A 183 3.71 2.70 25.29
C PHE A 183 3.59 3.44 26.62
N HIS A 184 2.52 4.20 26.83
CA HIS A 184 2.28 4.94 28.06
C HIS A 184 1.94 3.99 29.24
N ARG A 185 2.58 4.19 30.37
CA ARG A 185 2.39 3.40 31.62
C ARG A 185 2.33 4.34 32.81
N GLY A 186 1.27 5.17 32.88
CA GLY A 186 0.96 6.03 34.03
C GLY A 186 2.02 7.10 34.39
N GLY A 187 1.56 8.25 34.88
CA GLY A 187 2.36 9.37 35.39
C GLY A 187 3.10 10.19 34.32
N SER A 188 3.61 11.39 34.68
CA SER A 188 4.30 12.30 33.75
C SER A 188 5.59 11.71 33.17
N ALA A 189 6.38 11.00 33.98
CA ALA A 189 7.56 10.27 33.52
C ALA A 189 7.21 9.09 32.60
N GLY A 190 5.96 8.63 32.62
CA GLY A 190 5.43 7.61 31.71
C GLY A 190 5.33 8.11 30.27
N TRP A 191 4.87 9.33 30.05
CA TRP A 191 4.78 9.96 28.74
C TRP A 191 6.13 10.22 28.11
N LEU A 192 7.13 10.70 28.87
CA LEU A 192 8.49 10.90 28.34
C LEU A 192 9.07 9.57 27.83
N ARG A 193 8.93 8.50 28.60
CA ARG A 193 9.38 7.15 28.22
C ARG A 193 8.59 6.59 27.03
N ALA A 194 7.28 6.87 26.94
CA ALA A 194 6.45 6.48 25.81
C ALA A 194 6.91 7.14 24.51
N HIS A 195 7.18 8.45 24.51
CA HIS A 195 7.71 9.16 23.36
C HIS A 195 9.12 8.70 22.99
N ALA A 196 10.01 8.44 23.96
CA ALA A 196 11.33 7.89 23.69
C ALA A 196 11.27 6.52 23.01
N ARG A 197 10.35 5.64 23.44
CA ARG A 197 10.11 4.34 22.79
C ARG A 197 9.51 4.50 21.37
N ALA A 198 8.57 5.42 21.21
CA ALA A 198 7.98 5.72 19.90
C ALA A 198 9.04 6.26 18.93
N LEU A 199 9.95 7.11 19.41
CA LEU A 199 11.08 7.61 18.62
C LEU A 199 12.03 6.48 18.24
N GLY A 200 12.38 5.60 19.18
CA GLY A 200 13.18 4.39 18.88
C GLY A 200 12.50 3.49 17.84
N ALA A 201 11.18 3.30 17.97
CA ALA A 201 10.40 2.58 16.98
C ALA A 201 10.39 3.29 15.61
N ALA A 202 10.35 4.62 15.56
CA ALA A 202 10.43 5.40 14.32
C ALA A 202 11.78 5.22 13.60
N VAL A 203 12.90 5.23 14.34
CA VAL A 203 14.22 4.97 13.77
C VAL A 203 14.30 3.56 13.19
N LEU A 204 13.79 2.55 13.92
CA LEU A 204 13.72 1.18 13.43
C LEU A 204 12.81 1.07 12.18
N ALA A 205 11.66 1.74 12.19
CA ALA A 205 10.72 1.74 11.07
C ALA A 205 11.34 2.34 9.80
N ILE A 206 12.12 3.43 9.91
CA ILE A 206 12.88 3.99 8.78
C ILE A 206 13.85 2.95 8.22
N GLY A 207 14.62 2.27 9.08
CA GLY A 207 15.55 1.23 8.63
C GLY A 207 14.86 0.08 7.91
N LEU A 208 13.73 -0.40 8.45
CA LEU A 208 12.92 -1.47 7.83
C LEU A 208 12.33 -1.03 6.49
N VAL A 209 11.84 0.21 6.41
CA VAL A 209 11.26 0.77 5.18
C VAL A 209 12.35 0.94 4.10
N TRP A 210 13.54 1.40 4.46
CA TRP A 210 14.65 1.47 3.53
C TRP A 210 15.08 0.10 3.01
N ALA A 211 15.17 -0.90 3.88
CA ALA A 211 15.49 -2.27 3.49
C ALA A 211 14.39 -2.88 2.62
N GLY A 212 13.11 -2.65 2.98
CA GLY A 212 11.94 -3.21 2.32
C GLY A 212 11.30 -2.35 1.21
N ARG A 213 11.90 -1.21 0.82
CA ARG A 213 11.29 -0.25 -0.12
C ARG A 213 10.90 -0.83 -1.47
N ILE A 214 11.61 -1.86 -1.92
CA ILE A 214 11.31 -2.57 -3.18
C ILE A 214 10.02 -3.40 -3.10
N LEU A 215 9.56 -3.74 -1.89
CA LEU A 215 8.31 -4.47 -1.65
C LEU A 215 7.09 -3.54 -1.65
N VAL A 216 7.31 -2.23 -1.47
CA VAL A 216 6.23 -1.23 -1.38
C VAL A 216 6.14 -0.48 -2.70
N PRO A 217 5.06 -0.65 -3.48
CA PRO A 217 4.89 0.11 -4.71
C PRO A 217 4.75 1.60 -4.39
N PRO A 218 5.28 2.51 -5.25
CA PRO A 218 5.21 3.94 -5.04
C PRO A 218 3.82 4.49 -5.33
N ALA A 219 2.80 4.00 -4.61
CA ALA A 219 1.42 4.43 -4.82
C ALA A 219 1.27 5.94 -4.57
N PRO A 220 0.46 6.61 -5.35
CA PRO A 220 -0.36 6.16 -6.46
C PRO A 220 0.26 6.38 -7.85
N LEU A 221 1.58 6.18 -8.02
CA LEU A 221 2.24 6.23 -9.32
C LEU A 221 2.07 4.90 -10.05
N PHE A 222 1.70 4.94 -11.33
CA PHE A 222 1.55 3.75 -12.17
C PHE A 222 1.76 4.07 -13.66
N LEU A 223 1.95 3.04 -14.48
CA LEU A 223 2.03 3.17 -15.93
C LEU A 223 0.62 3.29 -16.53
N ALA A 224 0.27 4.48 -17.03
CA ALA A 224 -0.97 4.70 -17.77
C ALA A 224 -0.89 4.11 -19.19
N ARG A 225 0.30 4.14 -19.80
CA ARG A 225 0.60 3.52 -21.07
C ARG A 225 2.07 3.11 -21.10
N ALA A 226 2.35 1.97 -21.70
CA ALA A 226 3.71 1.49 -21.90
C ALA A 226 3.77 0.64 -23.17
N VAL A 227 4.75 0.91 -24.04
CA VAL A 227 4.92 0.18 -25.29
C VAL A 227 6.39 0.21 -25.70
N VAL A 228 6.87 -0.89 -26.29
CA VAL A 228 8.15 -0.94 -27.01
C VAL A 228 7.88 -0.55 -28.46
N ALA A 229 8.76 0.21 -29.06
CA ALA A 229 8.65 0.67 -30.44
C ALA A 229 10.06 0.70 -31.09
N ARG A 230 10.10 0.81 -32.40
CA ARG A 230 11.35 1.06 -33.10
C ARG A 230 12.00 2.34 -32.57
N THR A 231 11.28 3.45 -32.63
CA THR A 231 11.76 4.75 -32.14
C THR A 231 10.61 5.58 -31.56
N VAL A 232 10.95 6.75 -31.00
CA VAL A 232 9.98 7.74 -30.52
C VAL A 232 10.27 9.09 -31.17
N THR A 233 9.26 9.64 -31.87
CA THR A 233 9.32 10.96 -32.51
C THR A 233 8.17 11.82 -31.97
N GLU A 234 8.43 13.06 -31.60
CA GLU A 234 7.44 14.00 -31.05
C GLU A 234 6.62 13.42 -29.86
N MET A 235 7.29 12.66 -28.99
CA MET A 235 6.65 11.96 -27.86
C MET A 235 5.52 11.00 -28.29
N GLN A 236 5.65 10.41 -29.49
CA GLN A 236 4.78 9.33 -29.99
C GLN A 236 5.65 8.14 -30.38
N PRO A 237 5.25 6.91 -30.03
CA PRO A 237 5.94 5.70 -30.48
C PRO A 237 5.70 5.49 -31.98
N VAL A 238 6.78 5.26 -32.72
CA VAL A 238 6.78 4.94 -34.16
C VAL A 238 7.06 3.46 -34.30
N GLU A 239 6.29 2.77 -35.12
CA GLU A 239 6.32 1.31 -35.28
C GLU A 239 6.29 0.57 -33.93
N PRO A 240 5.16 0.68 -33.21
CA PRO A 240 5.01 0.00 -31.93
C PRO A 240 4.96 -1.50 -32.11
N VAL A 241 5.61 -2.23 -31.19
CA VAL A 241 5.64 -3.69 -31.21
C VAL A 241 4.28 -4.23 -30.78
N GLU A 242 3.55 -4.81 -31.71
CA GLU A 242 2.27 -5.47 -31.44
C GLU A 242 2.50 -6.87 -30.88
N GLY A 243 1.70 -7.26 -29.87
CA GLY A 243 1.81 -8.58 -29.25
C GLY A 243 3.09 -8.83 -28.46
N GLY A 244 4.01 -7.86 -28.38
CA GLY A 244 5.24 -8.01 -27.59
C GLY A 244 6.27 -9.01 -28.16
N VAL A 245 6.21 -9.28 -29.47
CA VAL A 245 7.16 -10.18 -30.15
C VAL A 245 7.81 -9.45 -31.33
N LEU A 246 9.11 -9.59 -31.46
CA LEU A 246 9.96 -9.08 -32.55
C LEU A 246 10.84 -10.19 -33.08
N THR A 247 11.30 -10.10 -34.30
CA THR A 247 12.39 -10.96 -34.80
C THR A 247 13.76 -10.28 -34.58
N ALA A 248 14.82 -11.08 -34.50
CA ALA A 248 16.18 -10.55 -34.40
C ALA A 248 16.54 -9.75 -35.65
N ALA A 249 15.98 -10.13 -36.83
CA ALA A 249 16.16 -9.39 -38.10
C ALA A 249 15.58 -7.98 -37.99
N ASP A 250 14.35 -7.82 -37.48
CA ASP A 250 13.73 -6.49 -37.27
C ASP A 250 14.58 -5.61 -36.38
N VAL A 251 15.07 -6.19 -35.25
CA VAL A 251 15.89 -5.44 -34.30
C VAL A 251 17.23 -5.00 -34.91
N VAL A 252 17.86 -5.84 -35.74
CA VAL A 252 19.09 -5.50 -36.46
C VAL A 252 18.83 -4.40 -37.50
N GLU A 253 17.73 -4.51 -38.25
CA GLU A 253 17.34 -3.49 -39.26
C GLU A 253 17.06 -2.15 -38.60
N TRP A 254 16.37 -2.16 -37.45
CA TRP A 254 16.04 -0.94 -36.69
C TRP A 254 17.27 -0.25 -36.08
N GLY A 255 18.27 -1.04 -35.65
CA GLY A 255 19.47 -0.56 -34.97
C GLY A 255 19.26 0.03 -33.59
N GLU A 256 18.02 0.22 -33.17
CA GLU A 256 17.64 0.69 -31.84
C GLU A 256 16.28 0.11 -31.39
N LEU A 257 16.05 0.12 -30.09
CA LEU A 257 14.74 -0.15 -29.49
C LEU A 257 14.37 1.00 -28.54
N ALA A 258 13.14 1.47 -28.60
CA ALA A 258 12.62 2.50 -27.71
C ALA A 258 11.57 1.94 -26.75
N ALA A 259 11.71 2.22 -25.46
CA ALA A 259 10.67 2.01 -24.47
C ALA A 259 9.96 3.33 -24.21
N TYR A 260 8.73 3.44 -24.69
CA TYR A 260 7.85 4.57 -24.45
C TYR A 260 6.97 4.28 -23.24
N THR A 261 6.88 5.24 -22.33
CA THR A 261 6.04 5.13 -21.13
C THR A 261 5.29 6.42 -20.84
N ALA A 262 4.06 6.31 -20.37
CA ALA A 262 3.29 7.41 -19.81
C ALA A 262 3.03 7.10 -18.33
N VAL A 263 3.70 7.81 -17.45
CA VAL A 263 3.62 7.59 -16.00
C VAL A 263 2.58 8.53 -15.39
N TYR A 264 1.55 7.95 -14.80
CA TYR A 264 0.62 8.73 -13.98
C TYR A 264 1.26 9.08 -12.65
N ALA A 265 1.10 10.32 -12.24
CA ALA A 265 1.43 10.83 -10.91
C ALA A 265 0.39 11.89 -10.48
N PRO A 266 0.06 12.00 -9.20
CA PRO A 266 -0.81 13.06 -8.69
C PRO A 266 -0.24 14.46 -8.94
N ALA A 267 -1.14 15.46 -8.97
CA ALA A 267 -0.73 16.86 -9.10
C ALA A 267 0.25 17.27 -7.98
N GLY A 268 1.26 18.05 -8.33
CA GLY A 268 2.30 18.51 -7.41
C GLY A 268 3.47 17.53 -7.22
N VAL A 269 3.32 16.24 -7.55
CA VAL A 269 4.44 15.29 -7.49
C VAL A 269 5.44 15.58 -8.61
N ARG A 270 6.72 15.65 -8.23
CA ARG A 270 7.86 15.66 -9.15
C ARG A 270 8.78 14.50 -8.79
N GLN A 271 8.88 13.50 -9.69
CA GLN A 271 9.60 12.27 -9.43
C GLN A 271 10.59 11.96 -10.54
N ALA A 272 11.90 11.89 -10.19
CA ALA A 272 12.91 11.37 -11.10
C ALA A 272 12.72 9.85 -11.26
N ILE A 273 12.75 9.39 -12.50
CA ILE A 273 12.60 7.98 -12.86
C ILE A 273 13.69 7.55 -13.82
N GLY A 274 13.86 6.25 -13.95
CA GLY A 274 14.76 5.64 -14.93
C GLY A 274 14.18 4.36 -15.51
N HIS A 275 14.67 3.98 -16.68
CA HIS A 275 14.37 2.72 -17.32
C HIS A 275 15.55 1.77 -17.15
N VAL A 276 15.30 0.58 -16.61
CA VAL A 276 16.29 -0.51 -16.49
C VAL A 276 15.94 -1.56 -17.52
N TRP A 277 16.82 -1.73 -18.48
CA TRP A 277 16.69 -2.74 -19.52
C TRP A 277 17.33 -4.05 -19.09
N TRP A 278 16.63 -5.13 -19.28
CA TRP A 278 17.06 -6.48 -18.97
C TRP A 278 16.89 -7.38 -20.17
N ARG A 279 17.82 -8.32 -20.35
CA ARG A 279 17.72 -9.44 -21.27
C ARG A 279 18.05 -10.72 -20.53
N ASP A 280 17.21 -11.74 -20.61
CA ASP A 280 17.38 -13.04 -19.95
C ASP A 280 17.81 -12.98 -18.48
N ARG A 281 17.22 -12.05 -17.70
CA ARG A 281 17.51 -11.73 -16.29
C ARG A 281 18.80 -10.94 -16.04
N GLU A 282 19.60 -10.65 -17.05
CA GLU A 282 20.78 -9.80 -16.96
C GLU A 282 20.41 -8.33 -17.22
N ARG A 283 20.93 -7.42 -16.42
CA ARG A 283 20.75 -5.98 -16.65
C ARG A 283 21.70 -5.51 -17.75
N VAL A 284 21.15 -5.13 -18.88
CA VAL A 284 21.91 -4.68 -20.07
C VAL A 284 22.08 -3.17 -20.13
N ALA A 285 21.13 -2.37 -19.58
CA ALA A 285 21.29 -0.93 -19.54
C ALA A 285 20.49 -0.30 -18.38
N TYR A 286 20.92 0.89 -17.97
CA TYR A 286 20.14 1.80 -17.13
C TYR A 286 20.16 3.18 -17.77
N VAL A 287 18.98 3.71 -18.06
CA VAL A 287 18.79 5.03 -18.63
C VAL A 287 18.05 5.93 -17.64
N ALA A 288 18.78 6.82 -16.98
CA ALA A 288 18.16 7.87 -16.17
C ALA A 288 17.44 8.85 -17.11
N LEU A 289 16.16 9.13 -16.84
CA LEU A 289 15.41 10.05 -17.70
C LEU A 289 15.71 11.50 -17.31
N PRO A 290 16.03 12.37 -18.28
CA PRO A 290 16.55 13.71 -18.01
C PRO A 290 15.50 14.62 -17.37
N THR A 291 14.20 14.38 -17.66
CA THR A 291 13.11 15.19 -17.15
C THR A 291 12.33 14.40 -16.09
N PRO A 292 12.21 14.92 -14.86
CA PRO A 292 11.37 14.31 -13.85
C PRO A 292 9.90 14.25 -14.29
N VAL A 293 9.23 13.17 -13.96
CA VAL A 293 7.77 13.06 -14.12
C VAL A 293 7.10 14.20 -13.35
N GLN A 294 6.23 14.93 -14.05
CA GLN A 294 5.39 15.97 -13.47
C GLN A 294 3.95 15.48 -13.41
N GLY A 295 3.40 15.41 -12.20
CA GLY A 295 2.06 14.93 -11.96
C GLY A 295 0.95 15.87 -12.43
N GLY A 296 -0.31 15.40 -12.33
CA GLY A 296 -1.51 16.15 -12.69
C GLY A 296 -2.03 15.88 -14.11
N ARG A 297 -1.36 15.04 -14.90
CA ARG A 297 -1.81 14.67 -16.26
C ARG A 297 -2.60 13.36 -16.22
N ARG A 298 -3.88 13.38 -16.62
CA ARG A 298 -4.73 12.17 -16.65
C ARG A 298 -4.17 11.04 -17.52
N GLN A 299 -3.54 11.37 -18.64
CA GLN A 299 -2.95 10.41 -19.57
C GLN A 299 -1.52 9.98 -19.18
N GLY A 300 -1.01 10.48 -18.06
CA GLY A 300 0.36 10.29 -17.64
C GLY A 300 1.36 11.26 -18.29
N PHE A 301 2.52 11.38 -17.66
CA PHE A 301 3.66 12.13 -18.18
C PHE A 301 4.42 11.23 -19.14
N ARG A 302 4.52 11.65 -20.39
CA ARG A 302 5.17 10.90 -21.48
C ARG A 302 6.68 10.99 -21.37
N THR A 303 7.34 9.86 -21.52
CA THR A 303 8.80 9.75 -21.48
C THR A 303 9.22 8.50 -22.24
N TYR A 304 10.49 8.43 -22.61
CA TYR A 304 11.04 7.26 -23.30
C TYR A 304 12.53 7.12 -23.03
N SER A 305 13.03 5.91 -23.24
CA SER A 305 14.46 5.62 -23.35
C SER A 305 14.75 4.85 -24.62
N ARG A 306 15.96 4.98 -25.15
CA ARG A 306 16.46 4.20 -26.28
C ARG A 306 17.51 3.22 -25.80
N TYR A 307 17.54 2.06 -26.39
CA TYR A 307 18.56 1.04 -26.22
C TYR A 307 19.19 0.73 -27.56
N THR A 308 20.45 1.09 -27.71
CA THR A 308 21.22 1.02 -29.00
C THR A 308 22.39 0.04 -28.90
N ASP A 309 22.77 -0.43 -27.70
CA ASP A 309 23.88 -1.39 -27.52
C ASP A 309 23.41 -2.84 -27.72
N LEU A 310 22.97 -3.11 -28.97
CA LEU A 310 22.39 -4.39 -29.38
C LEU A 310 23.49 -5.41 -29.69
N LYS A 311 24.07 -6.02 -28.66
CA LYS A 311 25.13 -7.03 -28.81
C LYS A 311 24.54 -8.44 -29.03
N PRO A 312 25.09 -9.22 -29.99
CA PRO A 312 24.74 -10.63 -30.15
C PRO A 312 25.01 -11.46 -28.87
N PRO A 313 24.17 -12.49 -28.56
CA PRO A 313 22.95 -12.85 -29.27
C PRO A 313 21.82 -11.85 -28.97
N ILE A 314 21.08 -11.41 -30.02
CA ILE A 314 20.00 -10.41 -29.92
C ILE A 314 18.69 -11.09 -29.43
N ALA A 315 18.48 -12.34 -29.85
CA ALA A 315 17.32 -13.10 -29.43
C ALA A 315 17.32 -13.31 -27.90
N GLY A 316 16.13 -13.26 -27.29
CA GLY A 316 15.98 -13.45 -25.85
C GLY A 316 14.71 -12.81 -25.28
N GLN A 317 14.51 -12.97 -23.98
CA GLN A 317 13.41 -12.35 -23.25
C GLN A 317 13.85 -10.99 -22.69
N TYR A 318 13.20 -9.93 -23.16
CA TYR A 318 13.48 -8.57 -22.72
C TYR A 318 12.42 -8.08 -21.77
N ARG A 319 12.86 -7.23 -20.84
CA ARG A 319 11.96 -6.43 -20.01
C ARG A 319 12.55 -5.05 -19.76
N VAL A 320 11.68 -4.07 -19.60
CA VAL A 320 12.05 -2.73 -19.17
C VAL A 320 11.32 -2.40 -17.89
N ASP A 321 12.07 -2.25 -16.82
CA ASP A 321 11.56 -1.84 -15.51
C ASP A 321 11.61 -0.31 -15.41
N VAL A 322 10.47 0.31 -15.13
CA VAL A 322 10.36 1.74 -14.84
C VAL A 322 10.47 1.92 -13.35
N ILE A 323 11.55 2.53 -12.89
CA ILE A 323 11.83 2.67 -11.46
C ILE A 323 11.97 4.13 -11.03
N THR A 324 11.67 4.40 -9.77
CA THR A 324 12.00 5.68 -9.14
C THR A 324 13.51 5.76 -8.84
N ALA A 325 14.02 6.96 -8.54
CA ALA A 325 15.41 7.13 -8.10
C ALA A 325 15.75 6.36 -6.81
N SER A 326 14.75 6.02 -5.98
CA SER A 326 14.90 5.18 -4.79
C SER A 326 14.84 3.67 -5.09
N GLY A 327 14.66 3.28 -6.35
CA GLY A 327 14.61 1.87 -6.78
C GLY A 327 13.24 1.21 -6.67
N GLN A 328 12.18 1.95 -6.33
CA GLN A 328 10.82 1.41 -6.30
C GLN A 328 10.30 1.22 -7.73
N LEU A 329 9.73 0.06 -8.02
CA LEU A 329 9.17 -0.27 -9.34
C LEU A 329 7.80 0.40 -9.51
N ILE A 330 7.67 1.22 -10.56
CA ILE A 330 6.40 1.84 -11.00
C ILE A 330 5.63 0.91 -11.92
N GLY A 331 6.35 0.18 -12.77
CA GLY A 331 5.77 -0.78 -13.70
C GLY A 331 6.80 -1.40 -14.62
N ARG A 332 6.36 -2.32 -15.48
CA ARG A 332 7.23 -3.18 -16.30
C ARG A 332 6.65 -3.39 -17.68
N LEU A 333 7.49 -3.28 -18.70
CA LEU A 333 7.23 -3.73 -20.05
C LEU A 333 7.95 -5.06 -20.29
N ARG A 334 7.36 -5.94 -21.09
CA ARG A 334 7.97 -7.20 -21.52
C ARG A 334 7.80 -7.39 -23.02
N PHE A 335 8.81 -7.97 -23.65
CA PHE A 335 8.77 -8.38 -25.04
C PHE A 335 9.80 -9.50 -25.26
N THR A 336 9.61 -10.24 -26.34
CA THR A 336 10.49 -11.34 -26.74
C THR A 336 11.06 -11.03 -28.11
N VAL A 337 12.36 -11.24 -28.27
CA VAL A 337 13.03 -11.23 -29.57
C VAL A 337 13.31 -12.67 -29.95
N THR A 338 12.66 -13.12 -31.03
CA THR A 338 12.88 -14.47 -31.59
C THR A 338 14.06 -14.46 -32.54
N PRO A 339 14.71 -15.62 -32.78
CA PRO A 339 15.82 -15.74 -33.73
C PRO A 339 15.50 -15.29 -35.13
#